data_170ef7e46a4be293b7058f7c5b79cc5a
#
_entry.id   170ef7e46a4be293b7058f7c5b79cc5a
#
_cell.length_a   1.000
_cell.length_b   1.000
_cell.length_c   1.000
_cell.angle_alpha   90.00
_cell.angle_beta   90.00
_cell.angle_gamma   90.00
#
_symmetry.space_group_name_H-M   'P 1'
#
loop_
_entity.id
_entity.type
_entity.pdbx_description
1 polymer ?
#
loop_
_entity_poly.entity_id
_entity_poly.type
_entity_poly.pdbx_seq_one_letter_code
_entity_poly.pdbx_strand_id
1 'polypeptide(L)'
;MASLRDVARRAGVSVATASRVANGNPAVRPDTRERVERAMRELLYVPDTPRADTGLIGVLVPELANPVFPALAEAIETRAAPRGLASILCNTTSAAFREIDYVHMLLDRGVEGMIFISCEMTNLRGEHGHYERLVEEGARIVFVNGATNTLDVPSVGVDERAAGELATQYLISLGHTRIGFVAGPEHYLPTQLKAAGRATALAAAGMREDFLVAYADFGLEGGGRALAELLERPDPPTAVICSSDVMAIGVLHEAARRGLNVPADLSVVGFDGIEATKWSVPELTTIEQPIDLIAERAVDTLQRLIASPGDDHPNSYYRPTLRVRASTAAPAAVRVAASA
;
A
#
# COMPACT_ATOMS: atom_id res chain seq x y z
N MET A 1 33.59 -1.64 -1.80
CA MET A 1 33.22 -1.89 -0.40
C MET A 1 34.44 -2.22 0.45
N ALA A 2 34.51 -1.73 1.68
CA ALA A 2 35.57 -2.14 2.61
C ALA A 2 35.34 -3.58 3.02
N SER A 3 36.43 -4.37 3.11
CA SER A 3 36.38 -5.77 3.54
C SER A 3 36.74 -5.91 5.02
N LEU A 4 36.38 -7.05 5.64
CA LEU A 4 36.79 -7.35 7.01
C LEU A 4 38.34 -7.32 7.18
N ARG A 5 39.09 -7.57 6.11
CA ARG A 5 40.56 -7.44 6.07
C ARG A 5 40.99 -5.98 6.21
N ASP A 6 40.25 -5.06 5.61
CA ASP A 6 40.53 -3.62 5.71
C ASP A 6 40.23 -3.10 7.12
N VAL A 7 39.13 -3.57 7.72
CA VAL A 7 38.81 -3.30 9.14
C VAL A 7 39.92 -3.80 10.06
N ALA A 8 40.34 -5.05 9.89
CA ALA A 8 41.40 -5.64 10.69
C ALA A 8 42.71 -4.83 10.58
N ARG A 9 43.08 -4.44 9.36
CA ARG A 9 44.26 -3.61 9.08
C ARG A 9 44.14 -2.23 9.75
N ARG A 10 42.98 -1.58 9.62
CA ARG A 10 42.69 -0.25 10.18
C ARG A 10 42.69 -0.25 11.69
N ALA A 11 42.15 -1.31 12.32
CA ALA A 11 42.11 -1.50 13.77
C ALA A 11 43.40 -2.02 14.37
N GLY A 12 44.40 -2.46 13.56
CA GLY A 12 45.63 -3.06 14.02
C GLY A 12 45.44 -4.40 14.75
N VAL A 13 44.56 -5.26 14.24
CA VAL A 13 44.24 -6.57 14.79
C VAL A 13 44.29 -7.67 13.71
N SER A 14 44.22 -8.95 14.13
CA SER A 14 44.06 -10.03 13.19
C SER A 14 42.66 -10.06 12.57
N VAL A 15 42.51 -10.61 11.37
CA VAL A 15 41.18 -10.78 10.72
C VAL A 15 40.26 -11.63 11.62
N ALA A 16 40.79 -12.63 12.31
CA ALA A 16 40.04 -13.45 13.28
C ALA A 16 39.55 -12.64 14.47
N THR A 17 40.31 -11.65 14.95
CA THR A 17 39.89 -10.76 16.03
C THR A 17 38.84 -9.77 15.54
N ALA A 18 38.99 -9.19 14.35
CA ALA A 18 37.98 -8.34 13.73
C ALA A 18 36.67 -9.10 13.52
N SER A 19 36.72 -10.35 13.05
CA SER A 19 35.56 -11.22 12.89
C SER A 19 34.84 -11.48 14.21
N ARG A 20 35.60 -11.77 15.28
CA ARG A 20 34.98 -11.98 16.61
C ARG A 20 34.25 -10.76 17.13
N VAL A 21 34.80 -9.57 16.91
CA VAL A 21 34.12 -8.29 17.29
C VAL A 21 32.90 -8.08 16.42
N ALA A 22 33.04 -8.25 15.11
CA ALA A 22 31.96 -8.15 14.16
C ALA A 22 30.77 -9.07 14.51
N ASN A 23 31.08 -10.27 15.04
CA ASN A 23 30.08 -11.27 15.46
C ASN A 23 29.67 -11.11 16.94
N GLY A 24 29.94 -9.99 17.59
CA GLY A 24 29.48 -9.70 18.95
C GLY A 24 30.12 -10.56 20.05
N ASN A 25 31.19 -11.32 19.77
CA ASN A 25 31.78 -12.27 20.73
C ASN A 25 32.23 -11.56 22.03
N PRO A 26 31.68 -11.91 23.20
CA PRO A 26 31.98 -11.22 24.46
C PRO A 26 33.41 -11.44 24.96
N ALA A 27 34.14 -12.43 24.45
CA ALA A 27 35.49 -12.76 24.90
C ALA A 27 36.57 -11.80 24.40
N VAL A 28 36.24 -10.79 23.57
CA VAL A 28 37.20 -9.79 23.12
C VAL A 28 37.30 -8.67 24.12
N ARG A 29 38.57 -8.28 24.49
CA ARG A 29 38.85 -7.21 25.43
C ARG A 29 38.17 -5.88 25.01
N PRO A 30 37.64 -5.08 25.96
CA PRO A 30 36.90 -3.84 25.64
C PRO A 30 37.69 -2.89 24.75
N ASP A 31 38.95 -2.60 25.03
CA ASP A 31 39.80 -1.70 24.24
C ASP A 31 39.97 -2.18 22.79
N THR A 32 40.07 -3.48 22.60
CA THR A 32 40.19 -4.08 21.26
C THR A 32 38.88 -3.98 20.50
N ARG A 33 37.78 -4.21 21.19
CA ARG A 33 36.42 -4.06 20.64
C ARG A 33 36.20 -2.64 20.16
N GLU A 34 36.47 -1.65 20.99
CA GLU A 34 36.29 -0.23 20.67
C GLU A 34 37.12 0.21 19.43
N ARG A 35 38.36 -0.29 19.31
CA ARG A 35 39.22 -0.01 18.14
C ARG A 35 38.62 -0.61 16.85
N VAL A 36 38.12 -1.84 16.92
CA VAL A 36 37.52 -2.52 15.77
C VAL A 36 36.22 -1.85 15.36
N GLU A 37 35.33 -1.54 16.29
CA GLU A 37 34.07 -0.85 16.04
C GLU A 37 34.29 0.56 15.46
N ARG A 38 35.33 1.28 15.91
CA ARG A 38 35.72 2.57 15.32
C ARG A 38 36.18 2.38 13.88
N ALA A 39 37.03 1.39 13.60
CA ALA A 39 37.48 1.08 12.26
C ALA A 39 36.33 0.67 11.32
N MET A 40 35.34 -0.05 11.82
CA MET A 40 34.12 -0.39 11.08
C MET A 40 33.34 0.88 10.69
N ARG A 41 33.10 1.81 11.63
CA ARG A 41 32.43 3.08 11.36
C ARG A 41 33.19 3.93 10.35
N GLU A 42 34.52 4.06 10.52
CA GLU A 42 35.37 4.87 9.61
C GLU A 42 35.39 4.32 8.18
N LEU A 43 35.29 3.01 8.02
CA LEU A 43 35.33 2.31 6.74
C LEU A 43 33.93 2.04 6.17
N LEU A 44 32.87 2.43 6.87
CA LEU A 44 31.48 2.09 6.53
C LEU A 44 31.30 0.56 6.31
N TYR A 45 32.07 -0.23 7.08
CA TYR A 45 32.00 -1.69 7.00
C TYR A 45 30.83 -2.21 7.85
N VAL A 46 29.90 -2.86 7.18
CA VAL A 46 28.82 -3.63 7.82
C VAL A 46 29.26 -5.10 7.84
N PRO A 47 29.32 -5.77 9.01
CA PRO A 47 29.66 -7.19 9.06
C PRO A 47 28.68 -8.03 8.27
N ASP A 48 29.19 -8.98 7.46
CA ASP A 48 28.43 -10.13 6.94
C ASP A 48 28.13 -11.12 8.10
N THR A 49 27.61 -10.65 9.18
CA THR A 49 27.14 -11.54 10.23
C THR A 49 25.86 -12.18 9.73
N PRO A 50 25.65 -13.49 9.87
CA PRO A 50 24.31 -14.04 9.85
C PRO A 50 23.54 -13.22 10.88
N ARG A 51 22.54 -12.42 10.44
CA ARG A 51 21.67 -11.68 11.34
C ARG A 51 21.18 -12.70 12.35
N ALA A 52 21.47 -12.50 13.64
CA ALA A 52 20.88 -13.35 14.66
C ALA A 52 19.37 -13.35 14.38
N ASP A 53 18.74 -14.52 14.41
CA ASP A 53 17.29 -14.65 14.31
C ASP A 53 16.68 -13.75 15.39
N THR A 54 16.44 -12.49 15.04
CA THR A 54 15.90 -11.50 15.99
C THR A 54 14.40 -11.68 16.14
N GLY A 55 13.78 -12.40 15.22
CA GLY A 55 12.35 -12.51 15.12
C GLY A 55 11.66 -11.16 14.83
N LEU A 56 12.39 -10.14 14.34
CA LEU A 56 11.85 -8.82 14.10
C LEU A 56 11.65 -8.57 12.59
N ILE A 57 10.50 -8.02 12.23
CA ILE A 57 10.22 -7.51 10.88
C ILE A 57 9.77 -6.06 10.94
N GLY A 58 10.07 -5.30 9.89
CA GLY A 58 9.53 -3.94 9.70
C GLY A 58 8.21 -4.00 8.93
N VAL A 59 7.20 -3.24 9.36
CA VAL A 59 5.96 -3.01 8.60
C VAL A 59 5.82 -1.50 8.40
N LEU A 60 5.97 -1.05 7.16
CA LEU A 60 5.92 0.36 6.82
C LEU A 60 4.56 0.67 6.18
N VAL A 61 3.87 1.67 6.70
CA VAL A 61 2.56 2.12 6.21
C VAL A 61 2.63 3.60 5.83
N PRO A 62 1.90 4.06 4.79
CA PRO A 62 1.93 5.46 4.41
C PRO A 62 1.32 6.36 5.48
N GLU A 63 0.21 5.95 6.08
CA GLU A 63 -0.51 6.72 7.09
C GLU A 63 -1.36 5.82 8.00
N LEU A 64 -1.79 6.34 9.14
CA LEU A 64 -2.70 5.65 10.07
C LEU A 64 -4.12 6.23 10.06
N ALA A 65 -4.35 7.32 9.32
CA ALA A 65 -5.65 7.99 9.26
C ALA A 65 -6.65 7.23 8.38
N ASN A 66 -6.19 6.60 7.29
CA ASN A 66 -7.03 5.70 6.50
C ASN A 66 -7.05 4.32 7.15
N PRO A 67 -8.22 3.83 7.62
CA PRO A 67 -8.34 2.58 8.40
C PRO A 67 -7.87 1.31 7.67
N VAL A 68 -7.76 1.32 6.35
CA VAL A 68 -7.28 0.15 5.58
C VAL A 68 -5.83 -0.20 5.93
N PHE A 69 -4.99 0.80 6.19
CA PHE A 69 -3.57 0.56 6.50
C PHE A 69 -3.35 -0.05 7.89
N PRO A 70 -3.96 0.48 8.96
CA PRO A 70 -3.98 -0.22 10.26
C PRO A 70 -4.54 -1.64 10.17
N ALA A 71 -5.62 -1.87 9.40
CA ALA A 71 -6.20 -3.20 9.24
C ALA A 71 -5.25 -4.19 8.54
N LEU A 72 -4.53 -3.73 7.50
CA LEU A 72 -3.48 -4.54 6.86
C LEU A 72 -2.32 -4.83 7.83
N ALA A 73 -1.87 -3.82 8.59
CA ALA A 73 -0.80 -3.98 9.56
C ALA A 73 -1.18 -4.98 10.66
N GLU A 74 -2.39 -4.88 11.23
CA GLU A 74 -2.93 -5.82 12.23
C GLU A 74 -3.04 -7.23 11.68
N ALA A 75 -3.53 -7.38 10.44
CA ALA A 75 -3.62 -8.68 9.78
C ALA A 75 -2.23 -9.30 9.56
N ILE A 76 -1.22 -8.51 9.18
CA ILE A 76 0.16 -8.97 9.03
C ILE A 76 0.72 -9.40 10.39
N GLU A 77 0.58 -8.59 11.44
CA GLU A 77 1.05 -8.91 12.78
C GLU A 77 0.44 -10.22 13.30
N THR A 78 -0.89 -10.37 13.15
CA THR A 78 -1.64 -11.58 13.56
C THR A 78 -1.07 -12.84 12.89
N ARG A 79 -0.60 -12.75 11.66
CA ARG A 79 -0.04 -13.87 10.92
C ARG A 79 1.46 -14.07 11.14
N ALA A 80 2.18 -13.01 11.45
CA ALA A 80 3.60 -13.05 11.74
C ALA A 80 3.88 -13.65 13.13
N ALA A 81 3.09 -13.30 14.15
CA ALA A 81 3.31 -13.72 15.54
C ALA A 81 3.38 -15.24 15.74
N PRO A 82 2.48 -16.10 15.18
CA PRO A 82 2.60 -17.56 15.30
C PRO A 82 3.86 -18.15 14.63
N ARG A 83 4.50 -17.38 13.74
CA ARG A 83 5.74 -17.76 13.04
C ARG A 83 7.00 -17.27 13.76
N GLY A 84 6.84 -16.71 14.96
CA GLY A 84 7.93 -16.18 15.78
C GLY A 84 8.45 -14.82 15.31
N LEU A 85 7.69 -14.11 14.47
CA LEU A 85 8.06 -12.81 13.96
C LEU A 85 7.26 -11.71 14.67
N ALA A 86 7.96 -10.76 15.30
CA ALA A 86 7.38 -9.57 15.90
C ALA A 86 7.52 -8.37 14.96
N SER A 87 6.49 -7.55 14.81
CA SER A 87 6.49 -6.41 13.89
C SER A 87 6.85 -5.10 14.57
N ILE A 88 7.61 -4.26 13.86
CA ILE A 88 7.82 -2.84 14.18
C ILE A 88 7.05 -2.04 13.13
N LEU A 89 5.96 -1.38 13.56
CA LEU A 89 5.15 -0.53 12.68
C LEU A 89 5.79 0.86 12.53
N CYS A 90 5.98 1.29 11.28
CA CYS A 90 6.50 2.61 10.93
C CYS A 90 5.49 3.36 10.04
N ASN A 91 5.06 4.56 10.48
CA ASN A 91 4.22 5.46 9.68
C ASN A 91 5.10 6.43 8.89
N THR A 92 5.10 6.31 7.55
CA THR A 92 6.06 7.01 6.67
C THR A 92 5.61 8.40 6.21
N THR A 93 4.36 8.80 6.43
CA THR A 93 3.85 10.16 6.09
C THR A 93 4.21 11.22 7.12
N SER A 94 4.97 10.86 8.16
CA SER A 94 5.43 11.83 9.15
C SER A 94 6.32 12.88 8.49
N ALA A 95 6.02 14.17 8.68
CA ALA A 95 6.86 15.27 8.20
C ALA A 95 8.28 15.27 8.79
N ALA A 96 8.52 14.49 9.84
CA ALA A 96 9.81 14.41 10.54
C ALA A 96 10.77 13.37 9.96
N PHE A 97 10.24 12.29 9.37
CA PHE A 97 11.04 11.18 8.84
C PHE A 97 10.50 10.75 7.48
N ARG A 98 11.40 10.57 6.51
CA ARG A 98 11.09 9.95 5.22
C ARG A 98 11.09 8.44 5.37
N GLU A 99 10.50 7.73 4.43
CA GLU A 99 10.47 6.26 4.40
C GLU A 99 11.89 5.66 4.56
N ILE A 100 12.87 6.20 3.85
CA ILE A 100 14.26 5.73 3.92
C ILE A 100 14.89 5.89 5.31
N ASP A 101 14.50 6.89 6.08
CA ASP A 101 15.02 7.10 7.43
C ASP A 101 14.52 5.99 8.38
N TYR A 102 13.26 5.55 8.22
CA TYR A 102 12.72 4.38 8.91
C TYR A 102 13.41 3.08 8.48
N VAL A 103 13.68 2.92 7.19
CA VAL A 103 14.41 1.76 6.67
C VAL A 103 15.78 1.63 7.34
N HIS A 104 16.58 2.69 7.36
CA HIS A 104 17.88 2.69 8.03
C HIS A 104 17.75 2.33 9.52
N MET A 105 16.78 2.93 10.21
CA MET A 105 16.51 2.63 11.61
C MET A 105 16.16 1.15 11.84
N LEU A 106 15.37 0.54 10.96
CA LEU A 106 14.99 -0.87 11.04
C LEU A 106 16.19 -1.79 10.79
N LEU A 107 17.00 -1.47 9.77
CA LEU A 107 18.23 -2.20 9.46
C LEU A 107 19.23 -2.16 10.63
N ASP A 108 19.39 -0.98 11.26
CA ASP A 108 20.25 -0.82 12.45
C ASP A 108 19.76 -1.65 13.64
N ARG A 109 18.45 -1.92 13.74
CA ARG A 109 17.84 -2.80 14.75
C ARG A 109 17.90 -4.27 14.39
N GLY A 110 18.41 -4.60 13.22
CA GLY A 110 18.59 -5.99 12.79
C GLY A 110 17.29 -6.69 12.43
N VAL A 111 16.30 -5.98 11.85
CA VAL A 111 15.11 -6.64 11.31
C VAL A 111 15.50 -7.65 10.24
N GLU A 112 14.82 -8.80 10.21
CA GLU A 112 15.10 -9.89 9.27
C GLU A 112 14.55 -9.59 7.87
N GLY A 113 13.52 -8.73 7.81
CA GLY A 113 12.93 -8.27 6.57
C GLY A 113 11.90 -7.19 6.78
N MET A 114 11.34 -6.66 5.70
CA MET A 114 10.41 -5.53 5.72
C MET A 114 9.24 -5.76 4.77
N ILE A 115 8.05 -5.33 5.19
CA ILE A 115 6.84 -5.28 4.37
C ILE A 115 6.46 -3.81 4.18
N PHE A 116 6.40 -3.37 2.94
CA PHE A 116 6.02 -2.02 2.55
C PHE A 116 4.58 -2.00 2.04
N ILE A 117 3.68 -1.33 2.74
CA ILE A 117 2.26 -1.26 2.36
C ILE A 117 2.01 0.06 1.64
N SER A 118 1.59 0.02 0.37
CA SER A 118 1.25 1.20 -0.44
C SER A 118 2.27 2.34 -0.30
N CYS A 119 3.54 1.98 -0.32
CA CYS A 119 4.68 2.84 -0.03
C CYS A 119 5.00 3.81 -1.19
N GLU A 120 6.11 4.57 -1.08
CA GLU A 120 6.59 5.50 -2.10
C GLU A 120 6.78 4.84 -3.49
N MET A 121 6.98 3.52 -3.56
CA MET A 121 7.02 2.76 -4.81
C MET A 121 5.73 2.91 -5.65
N THR A 122 4.59 3.22 -5.05
CA THR A 122 3.34 3.47 -5.77
C THR A 122 3.27 4.87 -6.41
N ASN A 123 4.11 5.79 -5.99
CA ASN A 123 4.25 7.12 -6.55
C ASN A 123 5.14 7.10 -7.79
N LEU A 124 4.55 7.11 -8.98
CA LEU A 124 5.26 7.02 -10.25
C LEU A 124 6.17 8.21 -10.57
N ARG A 125 6.10 9.29 -9.76
CA ARG A 125 7.00 10.46 -9.84
C ARG A 125 8.07 10.43 -8.76
N GLY A 126 8.04 9.43 -7.87
CA GLY A 126 8.99 9.27 -6.78
C GLY A 126 10.38 8.80 -7.25
N GLU A 127 11.37 8.98 -6.38
CA GLU A 127 12.70 8.42 -6.57
C GLU A 127 12.80 7.04 -5.92
N HIS A 128 12.90 5.98 -6.73
CA HIS A 128 12.86 4.59 -6.26
C HIS A 128 14.24 3.95 -6.08
N GLY A 129 15.33 4.67 -6.40
CA GLY A 129 16.70 4.13 -6.35
C GLY A 129 17.17 3.65 -4.97
N HIS A 130 16.47 4.03 -3.89
CA HIS A 130 16.76 3.49 -2.57
C HIS A 130 16.32 2.02 -2.43
N TYR A 131 15.25 1.59 -3.08
CA TYR A 131 14.82 0.18 -3.08
C TYR A 131 15.80 -0.71 -3.85
N GLU A 132 16.35 -0.22 -4.98
CA GLU A 132 17.39 -0.93 -5.73
C GLU A 132 18.60 -1.21 -4.84
N ARG A 133 19.07 -0.17 -4.11
CA ARG A 133 20.18 -0.32 -3.16
C ARG A 133 19.86 -1.29 -2.03
N LEU A 134 18.65 -1.27 -1.49
CA LEU A 134 18.22 -2.20 -0.44
C LEU A 134 18.30 -3.67 -0.91
N VAL A 135 17.85 -3.93 -2.14
CA VAL A 135 17.93 -5.27 -2.75
C VAL A 135 19.39 -5.68 -2.99
N GLU A 136 20.20 -4.78 -3.56
CA GLU A 136 21.64 -5.03 -3.78
C GLU A 136 22.39 -5.30 -2.46
N GLU A 137 21.98 -4.67 -1.36
CA GLU A 137 22.52 -4.88 -0.01
C GLU A 137 21.95 -6.13 0.69
N GLY A 138 21.08 -6.88 -0.01
CA GLY A 138 20.51 -8.14 0.49
C GLY A 138 19.39 -7.96 1.51
N ALA A 139 18.74 -6.78 1.54
CA ALA A 139 17.54 -6.59 2.35
C ALA A 139 16.39 -7.45 1.80
N ARG A 140 15.65 -8.09 2.67
CA ARG A 140 14.50 -8.92 2.32
C ARG A 140 13.26 -8.06 2.42
N ILE A 141 12.66 -7.74 1.28
CA ILE A 141 11.52 -6.83 1.21
C ILE A 141 10.36 -7.44 0.41
N VAL A 142 9.14 -7.12 0.83
CA VAL A 142 7.89 -7.49 0.14
C VAL A 142 7.05 -6.23 0.02
N PHE A 143 6.50 -5.99 -1.16
CA PHE A 143 5.53 -4.92 -1.37
C PHE A 143 4.10 -5.45 -1.18
N VAL A 144 3.26 -4.66 -0.50
CA VAL A 144 1.81 -4.88 -0.40
C VAL A 144 1.08 -3.71 -1.05
N ASN A 145 0.20 -4.02 -2.02
CA ASN A 145 -0.52 -3.03 -2.83
C ASN A 145 0.41 -2.01 -3.52
N GLY A 146 1.60 -2.46 -3.89
CA GLY A 146 2.57 -1.63 -4.60
C GLY A 146 3.53 -2.51 -5.35
N ALA A 147 3.58 -2.40 -6.66
CA ALA A 147 4.57 -3.07 -7.48
C ALA A 147 4.95 -2.20 -8.66
N THR A 148 6.22 -2.29 -9.02
CA THR A 148 6.68 -1.89 -10.35
C THR A 148 7.35 -3.09 -11.00
N ASN A 149 7.32 -3.15 -12.33
CA ASN A 149 8.03 -4.17 -13.09
C ASN A 149 9.54 -3.88 -13.19
N THR A 150 10.03 -2.87 -12.48
CA THR A 150 11.42 -2.40 -12.56
C THR A 150 12.33 -3.02 -11.49
N LEU A 151 11.75 -3.62 -10.44
CA LEU A 151 12.49 -4.26 -9.35
C LEU A 151 12.09 -5.72 -9.23
N ASP A 152 13.08 -6.58 -9.02
CA ASP A 152 12.89 -8.00 -8.70
C ASP A 152 12.57 -8.15 -7.19
N VAL A 153 11.41 -7.64 -6.81
CA VAL A 153 10.88 -7.67 -5.45
C VAL A 153 9.46 -8.20 -5.50
N PRO A 154 9.13 -9.24 -4.72
CA PRO A 154 7.79 -9.79 -4.72
C PRO A 154 6.75 -8.78 -4.24
N SER A 155 5.64 -8.75 -4.95
CA SER A 155 4.49 -7.92 -4.61
C SER A 155 3.25 -8.78 -4.38
N VAL A 156 2.52 -8.44 -3.33
CA VAL A 156 1.25 -9.06 -2.96
C VAL A 156 0.20 -7.97 -2.86
N GLY A 157 -0.99 -8.16 -3.44
CA GLY A 157 -1.99 -7.11 -3.33
C GLY A 157 -3.33 -7.48 -3.94
N VAL A 158 -4.21 -6.48 -3.98
CA VAL A 158 -5.47 -6.58 -4.71
C VAL A 158 -5.25 -6.26 -6.19
N ASP A 159 -6.04 -6.89 -7.06
CA ASP A 159 -6.09 -6.52 -8.48
C ASP A 159 -6.88 -5.22 -8.62
N GLU A 160 -6.14 -4.11 -8.65
CA GLU A 160 -6.66 -2.74 -8.74
C GLU A 160 -7.42 -2.49 -10.06
N ARG A 161 -6.96 -3.10 -11.16
CA ARG A 161 -7.64 -3.02 -12.45
C ARG A 161 -8.99 -3.74 -12.39
N ALA A 162 -9.02 -4.96 -11.86
CA ALA A 162 -10.26 -5.71 -11.67
C ALA A 162 -11.22 -4.97 -10.72
N ALA A 163 -10.71 -4.23 -9.73
CA ALA A 163 -11.53 -3.42 -8.84
C ALA A 163 -12.27 -2.30 -9.58
N GLY A 164 -11.55 -1.53 -10.40
CA GLY A 164 -12.14 -0.46 -11.22
C GLY A 164 -13.15 -1.01 -12.23
N GLU A 165 -12.83 -2.15 -12.84
CA GLU A 165 -13.72 -2.83 -13.78
C GLU A 165 -15.00 -3.31 -13.10
N LEU A 166 -14.90 -4.01 -11.96
CA LEU A 166 -16.02 -4.56 -11.20
C LEU A 166 -16.99 -3.48 -10.72
N ALA A 167 -16.47 -2.37 -10.16
CA ALA A 167 -17.28 -1.25 -9.70
C ALA A 167 -18.05 -0.60 -10.87
N THR A 168 -17.39 -0.44 -12.01
CA THR A 168 -17.98 0.18 -13.21
C THR A 168 -19.05 -0.73 -13.82
N GLN A 169 -18.76 -2.01 -14.00
CA GLN A 169 -19.73 -3.01 -14.51
C GLN A 169 -20.98 -3.06 -13.63
N TYR A 170 -20.81 -3.01 -12.30
CA TYR A 170 -21.94 -2.98 -11.39
C TYR A 170 -22.83 -1.76 -11.60
N LEU A 171 -22.26 -0.55 -11.69
CA LEU A 171 -23.05 0.66 -11.93
C LEU A 171 -23.71 0.66 -13.32
N ILE A 172 -23.06 0.14 -14.35
CA ILE A 172 -23.65 -0.06 -15.68
C ILE A 172 -24.84 -1.03 -15.58
N SER A 173 -24.72 -2.10 -14.80
CA SER A 173 -25.82 -3.07 -14.63
C SER A 173 -27.06 -2.47 -13.95
N LEU A 174 -26.88 -1.39 -13.15
CA LEU A 174 -27.97 -0.61 -12.58
C LEU A 174 -28.60 0.39 -13.57
N GLY A 175 -28.02 0.54 -14.76
CA GLY A 175 -28.50 1.45 -15.80
C GLY A 175 -27.83 2.84 -15.79
N HIS A 176 -26.74 3.04 -15.03
CA HIS A 176 -25.99 4.30 -15.08
C HIS A 176 -25.21 4.42 -16.39
N THR A 177 -25.33 5.57 -17.04
CA THR A 177 -24.59 5.92 -18.27
C THR A 177 -23.61 7.07 -18.07
N ARG A 178 -23.73 7.81 -16.98
CA ARG A 178 -22.80 8.86 -16.57
C ARG A 178 -22.19 8.47 -15.21
N ILE A 179 -21.01 7.86 -15.27
CA ILE A 179 -20.30 7.30 -14.12
C ILE A 179 -19.01 8.11 -13.89
N GLY A 180 -18.97 8.88 -12.82
CA GLY A 180 -17.80 9.67 -12.43
C GLY A 180 -16.75 8.82 -11.71
N PHE A 181 -15.50 9.28 -11.72
CA PHE A 181 -14.41 8.72 -10.93
C PHE A 181 -13.81 9.79 -10.03
N VAL A 182 -14.03 9.65 -8.72
CA VAL A 182 -13.40 10.42 -7.65
C VAL A 182 -12.06 9.74 -7.38
N ALA A 183 -11.04 10.21 -8.09
CA ALA A 183 -9.73 9.59 -8.19
C ALA A 183 -8.78 10.12 -7.12
N GLY A 184 -7.89 9.26 -6.62
CA GLY A 184 -6.69 9.68 -5.92
C GLY A 184 -5.73 10.44 -6.85
N PRO A 185 -4.56 10.90 -6.36
CA PRO A 185 -3.64 11.64 -7.21
C PRO A 185 -3.23 10.83 -8.45
N GLU A 186 -3.20 11.49 -9.60
CA GLU A 186 -3.01 10.85 -10.92
C GLU A 186 -1.72 10.03 -11.04
N HIS A 187 -0.66 10.48 -10.36
CA HIS A 187 0.66 9.86 -10.42
C HIS A 187 0.84 8.64 -9.51
N TYR A 188 -0.23 8.18 -8.85
CA TYR A 188 -0.17 6.95 -8.07
C TYR A 188 -0.64 5.74 -8.86
N LEU A 189 0.15 4.67 -8.82
CA LEU A 189 -0.12 3.44 -9.57
C LEU A 189 -1.53 2.84 -9.29
N PRO A 190 -2.01 2.73 -8.03
CA PRO A 190 -3.37 2.23 -7.76
C PRO A 190 -4.46 3.07 -8.41
N THR A 191 -4.29 4.40 -8.47
CA THR A 191 -5.22 5.31 -9.16
C THR A 191 -5.28 5.00 -10.65
N GLN A 192 -4.12 4.87 -11.30
CA GLN A 192 -4.04 4.58 -12.74
C GLN A 192 -4.61 3.20 -13.08
N LEU A 193 -4.35 2.19 -12.26
CA LEU A 193 -4.88 0.85 -12.49
C LEU A 193 -6.40 0.79 -12.36
N LYS A 194 -6.98 1.44 -11.33
CA LYS A 194 -8.46 1.57 -11.20
C LYS A 194 -9.06 2.33 -12.38
N ALA A 195 -8.44 3.43 -12.79
CA ALA A 195 -8.88 4.20 -13.97
C ALA A 195 -8.87 3.34 -15.24
N ALA A 196 -7.83 2.55 -15.45
CA ALA A 196 -7.71 1.66 -16.59
C ALA A 196 -8.76 0.53 -16.56
N GLY A 197 -9.09 -0.02 -15.38
CA GLY A 197 -10.18 -0.99 -15.23
C GLY A 197 -11.55 -0.38 -15.54
N ARG A 198 -11.82 0.84 -15.02
CA ARG A 198 -13.03 1.61 -15.37
C ARG A 198 -13.14 1.81 -16.87
N ALA A 199 -12.08 2.27 -17.52
CA ALA A 199 -12.02 2.49 -18.96
C ALA A 199 -12.36 1.21 -19.74
N THR A 200 -11.79 0.08 -19.35
CA THR A 200 -12.09 -1.22 -19.95
C THR A 200 -13.58 -1.57 -19.88
N ALA A 201 -14.21 -1.38 -18.71
CA ALA A 201 -15.64 -1.67 -18.54
C ALA A 201 -16.55 -0.73 -19.34
N LEU A 202 -16.24 0.57 -19.39
CA LEU A 202 -16.99 1.54 -20.20
C LEU A 202 -16.90 1.21 -21.70
N ALA A 203 -15.69 0.92 -22.18
CA ALA A 203 -15.47 0.56 -23.60
C ALA A 203 -16.23 -0.72 -23.98
N ALA A 204 -16.22 -1.75 -23.11
CA ALA A 204 -16.96 -2.99 -23.32
C ALA A 204 -18.48 -2.78 -23.40
N ALA A 205 -19.01 -1.76 -22.73
CA ALA A 205 -20.40 -1.36 -22.78
C ALA A 205 -20.74 -0.41 -23.96
N GLY A 206 -19.78 -0.07 -24.81
CA GLY A 206 -19.94 0.91 -25.88
C GLY A 206 -20.13 2.36 -25.39
N MET A 207 -19.75 2.60 -24.13
CA MET A 207 -19.82 3.92 -23.51
C MET A 207 -18.51 4.68 -23.74
N ARG A 208 -18.59 6.00 -23.87
CA ARG A 208 -17.37 6.82 -24.03
C ARG A 208 -16.62 6.85 -22.71
N GLU A 209 -15.29 6.78 -22.81
CA GLU A 209 -14.36 7.11 -21.73
C GLU A 209 -14.46 8.61 -21.46
N ASP A 210 -15.44 9.02 -20.68
CA ASP A 210 -15.70 10.43 -20.55
C ASP A 210 -14.90 11.07 -19.43
N PHE A 211 -14.61 12.33 -19.67
CA PHE A 211 -14.07 13.42 -18.88
C PHE A 211 -14.62 13.56 -17.43
N LEU A 212 -15.33 12.55 -16.93
CA LEU A 212 -15.88 12.51 -15.58
C LEU A 212 -14.87 11.90 -14.61
N VAL A 213 -13.65 12.45 -14.59
CA VAL A 213 -12.62 12.13 -13.60
C VAL A 213 -12.23 13.41 -12.88
N ALA A 214 -12.17 13.37 -11.55
CA ALA A 214 -11.63 14.44 -10.72
C ALA A 214 -10.58 13.85 -9.78
N TYR A 215 -9.38 14.41 -9.81
CA TYR A 215 -8.25 13.97 -9.00
C TYR A 215 -8.14 14.78 -7.73
N ALA A 216 -7.92 14.11 -6.59
CA ALA A 216 -7.75 14.76 -5.29
C ALA A 216 -6.88 13.90 -4.37
N ASP A 217 -6.53 14.44 -3.20
CA ASP A 217 -5.86 13.68 -2.14
C ASP A 217 -6.78 12.57 -1.61
N PHE A 218 -6.19 11.47 -1.10
CA PHE A 218 -6.92 10.29 -0.63
C PHE A 218 -7.73 10.49 0.65
N GLY A 219 -7.99 11.72 1.08
CA GLY A 219 -8.72 12.04 2.30
C GLY A 219 -10.21 12.36 2.09
N LEU A 220 -10.93 12.54 3.21
CA LEU A 220 -12.34 12.97 3.23
C LEU A 220 -12.57 14.27 2.45
N GLU A 221 -11.75 15.28 2.71
CA GLU A 221 -11.84 16.58 2.02
C GLU A 221 -11.56 16.45 0.52
N GLY A 222 -10.60 15.61 0.15
CA GLY A 222 -10.28 15.30 -1.25
C GLY A 222 -11.49 14.72 -1.97
N GLY A 223 -12.16 13.73 -1.38
CA GLY A 223 -13.38 13.14 -1.92
C GLY A 223 -14.49 14.17 -2.13
N GLY A 224 -14.72 15.03 -1.14
CA GLY A 224 -15.73 16.12 -1.23
C GLY A 224 -15.40 17.12 -2.33
N ARG A 225 -14.15 17.58 -2.44
CA ARG A 225 -13.70 18.51 -3.50
C ARG A 225 -13.87 17.91 -4.90
N ALA A 226 -13.46 16.65 -5.06
CA ALA A 226 -13.59 15.95 -6.35
C ALA A 226 -15.04 15.76 -6.77
N LEU A 227 -15.96 15.45 -5.83
CA LEU A 227 -17.40 15.44 -6.14
C LEU A 227 -17.89 16.82 -6.58
N ALA A 228 -17.52 17.87 -5.86
CA ALA A 228 -17.91 19.24 -6.19
C ALA A 228 -17.52 19.59 -7.62
N GLU A 229 -16.29 19.28 -8.04
CA GLU A 229 -15.82 19.48 -9.41
C GLU A 229 -16.64 18.69 -10.45
N LEU A 230 -16.93 17.42 -10.16
CA LEU A 230 -17.72 16.57 -11.06
C LEU A 230 -19.16 17.08 -11.25
N LEU A 231 -19.76 17.65 -10.21
CA LEU A 231 -21.11 18.20 -10.25
C LEU A 231 -21.21 19.54 -11.02
N GLU A 232 -20.10 20.23 -11.24
CA GLU A 232 -20.04 21.47 -12.03
C GLU A 232 -19.93 21.20 -13.55
N ARG A 233 -19.78 19.95 -13.97
CA ARG A 233 -19.75 19.58 -15.40
C ARG A 233 -21.12 19.79 -16.04
N PRO A 234 -21.20 20.11 -17.34
CA PRO A 234 -22.49 20.30 -18.03
C PRO A 234 -23.43 19.10 -17.91
N ASP A 235 -22.87 17.87 -17.95
CA ASP A 235 -23.58 16.61 -17.76
C ASP A 235 -23.01 15.88 -16.57
N PRO A 236 -23.44 16.22 -15.34
CA PRO A 236 -22.87 15.64 -14.12
C PRO A 236 -23.14 14.14 -14.01
N PRO A 237 -22.31 13.39 -13.28
CA PRO A 237 -22.50 11.96 -13.09
C PRO A 237 -23.77 11.66 -12.28
N THR A 238 -24.40 10.53 -12.56
CA THR A 238 -25.49 9.96 -11.76
C THR A 238 -24.99 8.89 -10.78
N ALA A 239 -23.73 8.50 -10.94
CA ALA A 239 -23.03 7.60 -10.03
C ALA A 239 -21.55 7.96 -10.01
N VAL A 240 -20.89 7.74 -8.88
CA VAL A 240 -19.44 7.91 -8.74
C VAL A 240 -18.79 6.66 -8.12
N ILE A 241 -17.60 6.35 -8.62
CA ILE A 241 -16.67 5.40 -8.02
C ILE A 241 -15.60 6.22 -7.33
N CYS A 242 -15.24 5.86 -6.10
CA CYS A 242 -14.19 6.54 -5.33
C CYS A 242 -12.97 5.63 -5.21
N SER A 243 -11.77 6.21 -5.24
CA SER A 243 -10.50 5.48 -5.11
C SER A 243 -10.28 4.87 -3.73
N SER A 244 -11.02 5.34 -2.69
CA SER A 244 -11.03 4.75 -1.35
C SER A 244 -12.38 4.98 -0.66
N ASP A 245 -12.66 4.20 0.37
CA ASP A 245 -13.85 4.39 1.21
C ASP A 245 -13.81 5.71 1.97
N VAL A 246 -12.63 6.17 2.37
CA VAL A 246 -12.45 7.47 3.03
C VAL A 246 -12.87 8.60 2.10
N MET A 247 -12.46 8.57 0.83
CA MET A 247 -12.93 9.54 -0.18
C MET A 247 -14.43 9.41 -0.41
N ALA A 248 -14.97 8.18 -0.45
CA ALA A 248 -16.41 7.95 -0.62
C ALA A 248 -17.24 8.53 0.54
N ILE A 249 -16.77 8.42 1.78
CA ILE A 249 -17.40 9.07 2.94
C ILE A 249 -17.37 10.60 2.77
N GLY A 250 -16.27 11.16 2.27
CA GLY A 250 -16.19 12.58 1.91
C GLY A 250 -17.20 12.98 0.83
N VAL A 251 -17.41 12.12 -0.16
CA VAL A 251 -18.45 12.28 -1.19
C VAL A 251 -19.86 12.27 -0.57
N LEU A 252 -20.16 11.33 0.33
CA LEU A 252 -21.45 11.29 1.02
C LEU A 252 -21.71 12.57 1.81
N HIS A 253 -20.70 13.07 2.49
CA HIS A 253 -20.79 14.33 3.24
C HIS A 253 -21.06 15.53 2.33
N GLU A 254 -20.32 15.67 1.23
CA GLU A 254 -20.51 16.77 0.28
C GLU A 254 -21.85 16.69 -0.45
N ALA A 255 -22.31 15.49 -0.81
CA ALA A 255 -23.63 15.27 -1.38
C ALA A 255 -24.73 15.75 -0.43
N ALA A 256 -24.68 15.36 0.85
CA ALA A 256 -25.62 15.80 1.86
C ALA A 256 -25.59 17.32 2.06
N ARG A 257 -24.41 17.96 2.07
CA ARG A 257 -24.23 19.40 2.18
C ARG A 257 -24.87 20.17 1.01
N ARG A 258 -24.91 19.55 -0.18
CA ARG A 258 -25.55 20.08 -1.39
C ARG A 258 -27.04 19.71 -1.51
N GLY A 259 -27.60 18.99 -0.57
CA GLY A 259 -28.98 18.53 -0.57
C GLY A 259 -29.26 17.38 -1.54
N LEU A 260 -28.22 16.68 -2.00
CA LEU A 260 -28.36 15.50 -2.84
C LEU A 260 -28.60 14.25 -1.95
N ASN A 261 -29.58 13.46 -2.31
CA ASN A 261 -29.91 12.21 -1.65
C ASN A 261 -29.12 11.05 -2.29
N VAL A 262 -28.34 10.35 -1.48
CA VAL A 262 -27.69 9.09 -1.88
C VAL A 262 -28.57 7.94 -1.36
N PRO A 263 -28.99 7.01 -2.21
CA PRO A 263 -28.65 6.81 -3.60
C PRO A 263 -29.64 7.44 -4.63
N ALA A 264 -30.63 8.24 -4.17
CA ALA A 264 -31.73 8.70 -5.03
C ALA A 264 -31.26 9.60 -6.18
N ASP A 265 -30.39 10.56 -5.89
CA ASP A 265 -29.87 11.53 -6.86
C ASP A 265 -28.47 11.13 -7.35
N LEU A 266 -27.69 10.43 -6.51
CA LEU A 266 -26.33 10.03 -6.81
C LEU A 266 -26.04 8.66 -6.18
N SER A 267 -25.62 7.70 -6.98
CA SER A 267 -25.05 6.43 -6.47
C SER A 267 -23.58 6.58 -6.15
N VAL A 268 -23.11 5.97 -5.04
CA VAL A 268 -21.70 6.06 -4.58
C VAL A 268 -21.17 4.66 -4.31
N VAL A 269 -20.00 4.35 -4.91
CA VAL A 269 -19.23 3.12 -4.65
C VAL A 269 -17.86 3.50 -4.12
N GLY A 270 -17.47 2.91 -2.99
CA GLY A 270 -16.15 3.04 -2.39
C GLY A 270 -15.18 1.93 -2.81
N PHE A 271 -14.01 1.97 -2.19
CA PHE A 271 -12.98 0.94 -2.31
C PHE A 271 -12.23 0.83 -0.98
N ASP A 272 -11.92 -0.34 -0.55
CA ASP A 272 -11.14 -0.89 0.56
C ASP A 272 -11.98 -1.88 1.39
N GLY A 273 -13.26 -1.59 1.65
CA GLY A 273 -14.12 -2.39 2.51
C GLY A 273 -13.91 -2.12 4.00
N ILE A 274 -13.51 -0.89 4.38
CA ILE A 274 -13.29 -0.54 5.79
C ILE A 274 -14.58 -0.66 6.62
N GLU A 275 -14.44 -0.93 7.92
CA GLU A 275 -15.57 -1.14 8.82
C GLU A 275 -16.53 0.07 8.87
N ALA A 276 -16.01 1.31 8.76
CA ALA A 276 -16.78 2.54 8.73
C ALA A 276 -17.86 2.58 7.63
N THR A 277 -17.71 1.81 6.57
CA THR A 277 -18.70 1.72 5.47
C THR A 277 -20.05 1.15 5.91
N LYS A 278 -20.07 0.36 6.98
CA LYS A 278 -21.29 -0.20 7.58
C LYS A 278 -22.04 0.80 8.46
N TRP A 279 -21.35 1.85 8.89
CA TRP A 279 -21.90 2.86 9.80
C TRP A 279 -22.16 4.20 9.11
N SER A 280 -21.78 4.33 7.84
CA SER A 280 -22.14 5.51 7.06
C SER A 280 -23.65 5.55 6.79
N VAL A 281 -24.18 6.75 6.54
CA VAL A 281 -25.60 6.94 6.18
C VAL A 281 -25.68 7.64 4.83
N PRO A 282 -26.12 6.88 3.79
CA PRO A 282 -26.46 5.46 3.75
C PRO A 282 -25.23 4.56 3.94
N GLU A 283 -25.42 3.25 4.30
CA GLU A 283 -24.36 2.26 4.30
C GLU A 283 -23.71 2.18 2.93
N LEU A 284 -22.37 2.26 2.89
CA LEU A 284 -21.62 2.42 1.65
C LEU A 284 -21.38 1.07 0.92
N THR A 285 -21.85 0.99 -0.32
CA THR A 285 -21.44 -0.03 -1.28
C THR A 285 -19.96 0.15 -1.59
N THR A 286 -19.16 -0.92 -1.51
CA THR A 286 -17.71 -0.82 -1.67
C THR A 286 -17.12 -2.06 -2.34
N ILE A 287 -15.95 -1.88 -2.94
CA ILE A 287 -15.08 -2.96 -3.41
C ILE A 287 -14.14 -3.32 -2.26
N GLU A 288 -14.35 -4.49 -1.67
CA GLU A 288 -13.59 -4.98 -0.51
C GLU A 288 -12.29 -5.66 -0.93
N GLN A 289 -11.19 -5.27 -0.31
CA GLN A 289 -9.90 -5.95 -0.43
C GLN A 289 -9.89 -7.22 0.43
N PRO A 290 -9.32 -8.33 -0.06
CA PRO A 290 -9.17 -9.55 0.75
C PRO A 290 -7.95 -9.45 1.67
N ILE A 291 -8.02 -8.55 2.67
CA ILE A 291 -6.92 -8.19 3.58
C ILE A 291 -6.27 -9.43 4.19
N ASP A 292 -7.07 -10.40 4.63
CA ASP A 292 -6.59 -11.63 5.25
C ASP A 292 -5.72 -12.47 4.32
N LEU A 293 -6.10 -12.60 3.05
CA LEU A 293 -5.31 -13.34 2.05
C LEU A 293 -4.04 -12.59 1.68
N ILE A 294 -4.12 -11.26 1.57
CA ILE A 294 -2.97 -10.40 1.29
C ILE A 294 -1.95 -10.52 2.41
N ALA A 295 -2.38 -10.37 3.67
CA ALA A 295 -1.51 -10.46 4.84
C ALA A 295 -0.84 -11.83 4.97
N GLU A 296 -1.62 -12.92 4.82
CA GLU A 296 -1.11 -14.29 4.86
C GLU A 296 -0.01 -14.50 3.81
N ARG A 297 -0.28 -14.09 2.56
CA ARG A 297 0.69 -14.26 1.47
C ARG A 297 1.92 -13.36 1.66
N ALA A 298 1.75 -12.14 2.15
CA ALA A 298 2.88 -11.22 2.39
C ALA A 298 3.83 -11.78 3.45
N VAL A 299 3.30 -12.30 4.56
CA VAL A 299 4.11 -12.92 5.62
C VAL A 299 4.77 -14.21 5.12
N ASP A 300 4.05 -15.08 4.41
CA ASP A 300 4.62 -16.30 3.81
C ASP A 300 5.75 -15.99 2.85
N THR A 301 5.56 -14.99 1.99
CA THR A 301 6.58 -14.55 1.02
C THR A 301 7.80 -14.02 1.74
N LEU A 302 7.63 -13.15 2.76
CA LEU A 302 8.74 -12.62 3.53
C LEU A 302 9.50 -13.73 4.26
N GLN A 303 8.79 -14.68 4.87
CA GLN A 303 9.42 -15.81 5.57
C GLN A 303 10.26 -16.68 4.63
N ARG A 304 9.78 -16.93 3.42
CA ARG A 304 10.55 -17.64 2.38
C ARG A 304 11.79 -16.88 1.96
N LEU A 305 11.66 -15.56 1.73
CA LEU A 305 12.81 -14.69 1.44
C LEU A 305 13.85 -14.70 2.54
N ILE A 306 13.43 -14.78 3.82
CA ILE A 306 14.32 -14.90 4.96
C ILE A 306 15.06 -16.25 4.93
N ALA A 307 14.34 -17.33 4.67
CA ALA A 307 14.88 -18.70 4.66
C ALA A 307 15.72 -19.01 3.41
N SER A 308 15.30 -18.52 2.23
CA SER A 308 15.88 -18.84 0.92
C SER A 308 15.90 -17.62 -0.01
N PRO A 309 16.86 -16.70 0.17
CA PRO A 309 16.88 -15.43 -0.60
C PRO A 309 17.04 -15.58 -2.13
N GLY A 310 17.45 -16.74 -2.61
CA GLY A 310 17.70 -16.98 -4.04
C GLY A 310 16.54 -17.64 -4.79
N ASP A 311 15.44 -17.95 -4.12
CA ASP A 311 14.27 -18.55 -4.75
C ASP A 311 13.44 -17.51 -5.51
N ASP A 312 12.72 -17.97 -6.55
CA ASP A 312 11.77 -17.12 -7.28
C ASP A 312 10.50 -16.91 -6.43
N HIS A 313 10.10 -15.65 -6.24
CA HIS A 313 8.95 -15.25 -5.48
C HIS A 313 7.99 -14.45 -6.37
N PRO A 314 7.07 -15.11 -7.11
CA PRO A 314 6.19 -14.43 -8.05
C PRO A 314 5.21 -13.49 -7.34
N ASN A 315 4.85 -12.43 -8.05
CA ASN A 315 3.79 -11.50 -7.62
C ASN A 315 2.45 -12.25 -7.45
N SER A 316 1.65 -11.82 -6.48
CA SER A 316 0.37 -12.43 -6.16
C SER A 316 -0.71 -11.35 -6.03
N TYR A 317 -1.67 -11.33 -6.96
CA TYR A 317 -2.78 -10.39 -6.94
C TYR A 317 -4.10 -11.12 -6.77
N TYR A 318 -4.90 -10.64 -5.82
CA TYR A 318 -6.19 -11.22 -5.47
C TYR A 318 -7.33 -10.40 -6.04
N ARG A 319 -8.36 -11.07 -6.55
CA ARG A 319 -9.57 -10.40 -6.99
C ARG A 319 -10.32 -9.81 -5.80
N PRO A 320 -10.75 -8.55 -5.89
CA PRO A 320 -11.59 -7.93 -4.87
C PRO A 320 -13.03 -8.45 -4.94
N THR A 321 -13.81 -8.14 -3.91
CA THR A 321 -15.22 -8.50 -3.83
C THR A 321 -16.11 -7.25 -3.75
N LEU A 322 -17.18 -7.18 -4.53
CA LEU A 322 -18.18 -6.14 -4.40
C LEU A 322 -19.10 -6.43 -3.21
N ARG A 323 -19.21 -5.49 -2.29
CA ARG A 323 -20.18 -5.48 -1.17
C ARG A 323 -21.26 -4.46 -1.44
N VAL A 324 -22.41 -4.93 -1.96
CA VAL A 324 -23.57 -4.07 -2.22
C VAL A 324 -24.27 -3.72 -0.92
N ARG A 325 -24.52 -2.41 -0.71
CA ARG A 325 -25.26 -1.86 0.43
C ARG A 325 -26.25 -0.80 -0.05
N ALA A 326 -26.52 0.22 0.78
CA ALA A 326 -27.61 1.17 0.55
C ALA A 326 -27.22 2.41 -0.29
N SER A 327 -25.93 2.61 -0.63
CA SER A 327 -25.47 3.83 -1.32
C SER A 327 -25.61 3.80 -2.84
N THR A 328 -26.21 2.74 -3.41
CA THR A 328 -26.38 2.59 -4.87
C THR A 328 -27.79 2.17 -5.23
N ALA A 329 -28.30 2.68 -6.33
CA ALA A 329 -29.60 2.29 -6.90
C ALA A 329 -29.63 2.63 -8.40
N ALA A 330 -30.64 2.18 -9.13
CA ALA A 330 -30.88 2.61 -10.52
C ALA A 330 -31.07 4.14 -10.60
N PRO A 331 -30.57 4.80 -11.65
CA PRO A 331 -30.77 6.25 -11.82
C PRO A 331 -32.26 6.62 -11.92
N ALA A 332 -32.62 7.83 -11.49
CA ALA A 332 -34.01 8.28 -11.38
C ALA A 332 -34.81 8.12 -12.68
N ALA A 333 -34.22 8.36 -13.83
CA ALA A 333 -34.88 8.20 -15.13
C ALA A 333 -35.30 6.74 -15.42
N VAL A 334 -34.53 5.75 -14.95
CA VAL A 334 -34.86 4.31 -15.11
C VAL A 334 -35.96 3.90 -14.15
N ARG A 335 -36.02 4.47 -12.94
CA ARG A 335 -37.06 4.19 -11.94
C ARG A 335 -38.45 4.62 -12.40
N VAL A 336 -38.57 5.77 -13.07
CA VAL A 336 -39.86 6.25 -13.61
C VAL A 336 -40.39 5.34 -14.70
N ALA A 337 -39.52 4.79 -15.56
CA ALA A 337 -39.94 3.85 -16.63
C ALA A 337 -40.39 2.48 -16.10
N ALA A 338 -39.88 2.03 -14.93
CA ALA A 338 -40.27 0.78 -14.31
C ALA A 338 -41.56 0.88 -13.44
N SER A 339 -42.02 2.09 -13.17
CA SER A 339 -43.22 2.38 -12.37
C SER A 339 -44.44 2.75 -13.19
N ALA A 340 -44.32 2.84 -14.51
CA ALA A 340 -45.34 3.10 -15.49
C ALA A 340 -45.69 1.82 -16.28
#